data_87515729a3e1595f813af9a5798a81e8
#
_entry.id   87515729a3e1595f813af9a5798a81e8
#
_cell.length_a   1.000
_cell.length_b   1.000
_cell.length_c   1.000
_cell.angle_alpha   90.00
_cell.angle_beta   90.00
_cell.angle_gamma   90.00
#
_symmetry.space_group_name_H-M   'P 1'
#
loop_
_entity.id
_entity.type
_entity.pdbx_description
1 polymer ?
#
loop_
_entity_poly.entity_id
_entity_poly.type
_entity_poly.pdbx_seq_one_letter_code
_entity_poly.pdbx_strand_id
1 'polypeptide(L)'
;MWLLLSLAAALFQVLRNTAMKRLGHALDEYINVWGRFTFLLPFAFIACLLSGWPELEPGFFVWCILFGVCQTLSTLALSKALKLSQISLVTALWKVSLLILLGMGVTIGERPSAMGVAGVLLSAAGVYLLNVRSAKVSLLAPLRVLFTDRGQRYTLLAALLYAPSVIMIKKAILASNTAVGTFGTYLAASLIVTPLALTTSARHFRAVPRYWKEFVALGLFAALTTLSQGKAYTLTLSSYVEAVKQVEILFAMAIGVVAFGEGQKVRESALGGLVMLLGMVLLALAT
;
A
#
# COMPACT_ATOMS: atom_id res chain seq x y z
N MET A 1 -6.69 18.26 -7.62
CA MET A 1 -5.65 17.47 -8.34
C MET A 1 -5.14 16.28 -7.52
N TRP A 2 -4.76 16.46 -6.24
CA TRP A 2 -4.29 15.36 -5.39
C TRP A 2 -5.28 14.20 -5.26
N LEU A 3 -6.60 14.50 -5.18
CA LEU A 3 -7.66 13.49 -5.09
C LEU A 3 -7.69 12.58 -6.32
N LEU A 4 -7.61 13.15 -7.53
CA LEU A 4 -7.57 12.37 -8.77
C LEU A 4 -6.34 11.48 -8.85
N LEU A 5 -5.18 11.98 -8.41
CA LEU A 5 -3.94 11.19 -8.34
C LEU A 5 -4.06 10.04 -7.32
N SER A 6 -4.70 10.29 -6.18
CA SER A 6 -4.95 9.24 -5.16
C SER A 6 -5.93 8.18 -5.66
N LEU A 7 -6.97 8.57 -6.40
CA LEU A 7 -7.91 7.63 -7.03
C LEU A 7 -7.24 6.83 -8.15
N ALA A 8 -6.40 7.46 -8.99
CA ALA A 8 -5.60 6.76 -10.00
C ALA A 8 -4.64 5.76 -9.33
N ALA A 9 -3.97 6.16 -8.25
CA ALA A 9 -3.12 5.27 -7.47
C ALA A 9 -3.92 4.07 -6.91
N ALA A 10 -5.15 4.29 -6.41
CA ALA A 10 -6.03 3.22 -5.94
C ALA A 10 -6.40 2.24 -7.06
N LEU A 11 -6.74 2.73 -8.24
CA LEU A 11 -7.05 1.89 -9.41
C LEU A 11 -5.84 1.03 -9.84
N PHE A 12 -4.67 1.67 -10.01
CA PHE A 12 -3.45 0.95 -10.36
C PHE A 12 -3.03 -0.05 -9.27
N GLN A 13 -3.32 0.26 -8.01
CA GLN A 13 -3.08 -0.66 -6.89
C GLN A 13 -3.93 -1.94 -7.00
N VAL A 14 -5.18 -1.85 -7.44
CA VAL A 14 -6.03 -3.04 -7.70
C VAL A 14 -5.43 -3.89 -8.82
N LEU A 15 -4.99 -3.27 -9.92
CA LEU A 15 -4.37 -3.98 -11.03
C LEU A 15 -3.06 -4.65 -10.60
N ARG A 16 -2.22 -3.95 -9.83
CA ARG A 16 -1.01 -4.50 -9.22
C ARG A 16 -1.33 -5.70 -8.31
N ASN A 17 -2.32 -5.56 -7.42
CA ASN A 17 -2.70 -6.63 -6.50
C ASN A 17 -3.26 -7.85 -7.24
N THR A 18 -3.95 -7.64 -8.36
CA THR A 18 -4.41 -8.73 -9.26
C THR A 18 -3.23 -9.47 -9.88
N ALA A 19 -2.21 -8.76 -10.37
CA ALA A 19 -0.98 -9.36 -10.88
C ALA A 19 -0.23 -10.15 -9.78
N MET A 20 -0.10 -9.58 -8.58
CA MET A 20 0.49 -10.27 -7.43
C MET A 20 -0.27 -11.55 -7.07
N LYS A 21 -1.59 -11.53 -7.09
CA LYS A 21 -2.42 -12.71 -6.80
C LYS A 21 -2.17 -13.83 -7.80
N ARG A 22 -2.08 -13.52 -9.09
CA ARG A 22 -1.77 -14.51 -10.15
C ARG A 22 -0.39 -15.14 -9.91
N LEU A 23 0.62 -14.35 -9.62
CA LEU A 23 1.97 -14.83 -9.31
C LEU A 23 2.00 -15.65 -8.02
N GLY A 24 1.22 -15.27 -7.00
CA GLY A 24 1.17 -15.94 -5.70
C GLY A 24 0.64 -17.38 -5.74
N HIS A 25 -0.07 -17.77 -6.79
CA HIS A 25 -0.46 -19.17 -7.00
C HIS A 25 0.70 -20.07 -7.45
N ALA A 26 1.74 -19.50 -8.04
CA ALA A 26 2.87 -20.24 -8.60
C ALA A 26 4.20 -20.01 -7.87
N LEU A 27 4.33 -18.90 -7.19
CA LEU A 27 5.57 -18.43 -6.57
C LEU A 27 5.33 -18.10 -5.10
N ASP A 28 6.41 -18.11 -4.31
CA ASP A 28 6.33 -17.73 -2.90
C ASP A 28 6.31 -16.21 -2.68
N GLU A 29 6.11 -15.81 -1.41
CA GLU A 29 6.01 -14.40 -1.04
C GLU A 29 7.29 -13.61 -1.26
N TYR A 30 8.46 -14.22 -1.07
CA TYR A 30 9.74 -13.51 -1.21
C TYR A 30 9.99 -13.11 -2.67
N ILE A 31 9.71 -14.02 -3.62
CA ILE A 31 9.81 -13.73 -5.05
C ILE A 31 8.76 -12.72 -5.49
N ASN A 32 7.54 -12.79 -4.96
CA ASN A 32 6.50 -11.79 -5.26
C ASN A 32 6.90 -10.39 -4.78
N VAL A 33 7.44 -10.27 -3.55
CA VAL A 33 7.88 -8.98 -3.00
C VAL A 33 9.10 -8.48 -3.77
N TRP A 34 10.07 -9.35 -4.05
CA TRP A 34 11.23 -9.03 -4.88
C TRP A 34 10.83 -8.54 -6.27
N GLY A 35 9.95 -9.29 -6.94
CA GLY A 35 9.46 -8.94 -8.27
C GLY A 35 8.74 -7.59 -8.29
N ARG A 36 7.89 -7.31 -7.28
CA ARG A 36 7.21 -6.03 -7.14
C ARG A 36 8.18 -4.85 -7.05
N PHE A 37 9.27 -4.98 -6.28
CA PHE A 37 10.22 -3.88 -6.08
C PHE A 37 11.17 -3.77 -7.27
N THR A 38 11.66 -4.89 -7.80
CA THR A 38 12.66 -4.91 -8.88
C THR A 38 12.07 -4.54 -10.24
N PHE A 39 10.93 -5.11 -10.60
CA PHE A 39 10.30 -4.82 -11.90
C PHE A 39 9.62 -3.44 -11.97
N LEU A 40 9.43 -2.75 -10.86
CA LEU A 40 9.06 -1.33 -10.83
C LEU A 40 10.20 -0.43 -11.32
N LEU A 41 11.47 -0.80 -11.06
CA LEU A 41 12.63 0.06 -11.31
C LEU A 41 12.78 0.54 -12.76
N PRO A 42 12.63 -0.30 -13.80
CA PRO A 42 12.71 0.17 -15.19
C PRO A 42 11.72 1.31 -15.49
N PHE A 43 10.49 1.20 -15.02
CA PHE A 43 9.44 2.20 -15.24
C PHE A 43 9.69 3.48 -14.43
N ALA A 44 10.14 3.35 -13.18
CA ALA A 44 10.53 4.50 -12.38
C ALA A 44 11.78 5.20 -12.96
N PHE A 45 12.73 4.45 -13.53
CA PHE A 45 13.89 5.01 -14.21
C PHE A 45 13.51 5.79 -15.46
N ILE A 46 12.58 5.26 -16.28
CA ILE A 46 12.03 6.00 -17.43
C ILE A 46 11.39 7.32 -16.95
N ALA A 47 10.64 7.28 -15.84
CA ALA A 47 10.07 8.49 -15.25
C ALA A 47 11.16 9.50 -14.81
N CYS A 48 12.31 9.03 -14.28
CA CYS A 48 13.46 9.88 -13.97
C CYS A 48 14.04 10.55 -15.22
N LEU A 49 14.19 9.81 -16.32
CA LEU A 49 14.69 10.36 -17.59
C LEU A 49 13.76 11.44 -18.14
N LEU A 50 12.44 11.26 -17.97
CA LEU A 50 11.44 12.23 -18.46
C LEU A 50 11.32 13.46 -17.55
N SER A 51 11.52 13.33 -16.25
CA SER A 51 11.36 14.44 -15.28
C SER A 51 12.67 15.17 -14.98
N GLY A 52 13.81 14.65 -15.44
CA GLY A 52 15.14 15.14 -15.11
C GLY A 52 15.61 14.74 -13.71
N TRP A 53 16.92 14.92 -13.49
CA TRP A 53 17.59 14.63 -12.23
C TRP A 53 17.78 15.95 -11.46
N PRO A 54 17.07 16.15 -10.33
CA PRO A 54 17.25 17.33 -9.50
C PRO A 54 18.54 17.21 -8.68
N GLU A 55 18.97 18.31 -8.09
CA GLU A 55 19.91 18.27 -6.97
C GLU A 55 19.28 17.53 -5.80
N LEU A 56 20.05 16.65 -5.17
CA LEU A 56 19.59 15.85 -4.06
C LEU A 56 19.84 16.60 -2.74
N GLU A 57 18.78 16.81 -1.98
CA GLU A 57 18.93 17.41 -0.65
C GLU A 57 19.62 16.46 0.35
N PRO A 58 20.27 16.99 1.40
CA PRO A 58 20.87 16.21 2.46
C PRO A 58 19.86 15.23 3.08
N GLY A 59 20.29 13.98 3.26
CA GLY A 59 19.45 12.94 3.85
C GLY A 59 18.66 12.08 2.84
N PHE A 60 18.65 12.42 1.55
CA PHE A 60 17.94 11.63 0.52
C PHE A 60 18.24 10.13 0.62
N PHE A 61 19.51 9.75 0.64
CA PHE A 61 19.92 8.34 0.70
C PHE A 61 19.51 7.66 2.01
N VAL A 62 19.54 8.41 3.12
CA VAL A 62 19.06 7.89 4.42
C VAL A 62 17.57 7.56 4.35
N TRP A 63 16.75 8.44 3.78
CA TRP A 63 15.32 8.19 3.60
C TRP A 63 15.06 7.00 2.68
N CYS A 64 15.84 6.84 1.62
CA CYS A 64 15.74 5.69 0.71
C CYS A 64 16.05 4.37 1.43
N ILE A 65 17.13 4.31 2.21
CA ILE A 65 17.53 3.10 2.94
C ILE A 65 16.51 2.75 4.02
N LEU A 66 16.09 3.73 4.83
CA LEU A 66 15.09 3.53 5.88
C LEU A 66 13.75 3.07 5.30
N PHE A 67 13.31 3.68 4.18
CA PHE A 67 12.15 3.17 3.44
C PHE A 67 12.35 1.71 3.03
N GLY A 68 13.49 1.40 2.41
CA GLY A 68 13.80 0.06 1.93
C GLY A 68 13.68 -0.99 3.03
N VAL A 69 14.25 -0.72 4.22
CA VAL A 69 14.16 -1.59 5.39
C VAL A 69 12.71 -1.73 5.86
N CYS A 70 12.06 -0.61 6.18
CA CYS A 70 10.70 -0.61 6.73
C CYS A 70 9.69 -1.23 5.76
N GLN A 71 9.76 -0.88 4.48
CA GLN A 71 8.84 -1.37 3.45
C GLN A 71 9.03 -2.87 3.18
N THR A 72 10.28 -3.35 3.13
CA THR A 72 10.57 -4.78 2.94
C THR A 72 10.04 -5.60 4.11
N LEU A 73 10.38 -5.22 5.34
CA LEU A 73 9.93 -5.93 6.53
C LEU A 73 8.41 -5.87 6.70
N SER A 74 7.80 -4.70 6.44
CA SER A 74 6.34 -4.55 6.46
C SER A 74 5.65 -5.47 5.47
N THR A 75 6.13 -5.49 4.20
CA THR A 75 5.51 -6.31 3.15
C THR A 75 5.66 -7.81 3.42
N LEU A 76 6.83 -8.25 3.90
CA LEU A 76 7.04 -9.64 4.29
C LEU A 76 6.21 -10.05 5.52
N ALA A 77 6.09 -9.17 6.51
CA ALA A 77 5.24 -9.42 7.67
C ALA A 77 3.76 -9.52 7.27
N LEU A 78 3.29 -8.63 6.38
CA LEU A 78 1.92 -8.69 5.85
C LEU A 78 1.68 -9.97 5.05
N SER A 79 2.63 -10.39 4.23
CA SER A 79 2.54 -11.65 3.48
C SER A 79 2.45 -12.87 4.40
N LYS A 80 3.21 -12.89 5.50
CA LYS A 80 3.10 -13.93 6.54
C LYS A 80 1.75 -13.87 7.26
N ALA A 81 1.26 -12.68 7.58
CA ALA A 81 -0.04 -12.50 8.20
C ALA A 81 -1.17 -13.11 7.35
N LEU A 82 -1.16 -12.84 6.06
CA LEU A 82 -2.15 -13.36 5.10
C LEU A 82 -2.11 -14.89 4.93
N LYS A 83 -0.98 -15.53 5.21
CA LYS A 83 -0.86 -17.00 5.23
C LYS A 83 -1.36 -17.62 6.53
N LEU A 84 -1.25 -16.92 7.65
CA LEU A 84 -1.50 -17.44 8.98
C LEU A 84 -2.90 -17.13 9.52
N SER A 85 -3.56 -16.08 8.98
CA SER A 85 -4.86 -15.61 9.45
C SER A 85 -5.83 -15.38 8.32
N GLN A 86 -7.13 -15.26 8.65
CA GLN A 86 -8.17 -14.90 7.69
C GLN A 86 -7.91 -13.51 7.10
N ILE A 87 -8.01 -13.40 5.77
CA ILE A 87 -7.73 -12.16 5.02
C ILE A 87 -8.53 -10.97 5.56
N SER A 88 -9.80 -11.17 5.90
CA SER A 88 -10.67 -10.12 6.43
C SER A 88 -10.22 -9.58 7.79
N LEU A 89 -9.70 -10.43 8.68
CA LEU A 89 -9.16 -10.00 9.95
C LEU A 89 -7.85 -9.23 9.77
N VAL A 90 -6.97 -9.73 8.89
CA VAL A 90 -5.70 -9.07 8.54
C VAL A 90 -5.97 -7.70 7.92
N THR A 91 -6.86 -7.61 6.93
CA THR A 91 -7.17 -6.34 6.25
C THR A 91 -7.89 -5.34 7.17
N ALA A 92 -8.72 -5.79 8.10
CA ALA A 92 -9.35 -4.92 9.09
C ALA A 92 -8.31 -4.33 10.06
N LEU A 93 -7.43 -5.17 10.65
CA LEU A 93 -6.41 -4.72 11.58
C LEU A 93 -5.32 -3.86 10.89
N TRP A 94 -5.02 -4.16 9.62
CA TRP A 94 -4.08 -3.37 8.81
C TRP A 94 -4.41 -1.87 8.79
N LYS A 95 -5.70 -1.49 8.95
CA LYS A 95 -6.12 -0.08 8.94
C LYS A 95 -5.64 0.74 10.13
N VAL A 96 -5.13 0.09 11.15
CA VAL A 96 -4.40 0.75 12.24
C VAL A 96 -3.19 1.54 11.68
N SER A 97 -2.61 1.12 10.57
CA SER A 97 -1.54 1.85 9.87
C SER A 97 -1.92 3.30 9.50
N LEU A 98 -3.19 3.55 9.15
CA LEU A 98 -3.68 4.92 8.88
C LEU A 98 -3.67 5.80 10.13
N LEU A 99 -4.04 5.23 11.26
CA LEU A 99 -4.05 5.96 12.54
C LEU A 99 -2.62 6.29 13.00
N ILE A 100 -1.72 5.31 12.84
CA ILE A 100 -0.29 5.50 13.12
C ILE A 100 0.28 6.57 12.20
N LEU A 101 -0.03 6.52 10.90
CA LEU A 101 0.43 7.50 9.92
C LEU A 101 -0.10 8.91 10.22
N LEU A 102 -1.37 9.03 10.61
CA LEU A 102 -1.97 10.30 11.02
C LEU A 102 -1.20 10.93 12.20
N GLY A 103 -0.86 10.14 13.23
CA GLY A 103 -0.07 10.59 14.35
C GLY A 103 1.39 10.90 13.96
N MET A 104 2.02 10.04 13.18
CA MET A 104 3.41 10.23 12.73
C MET A 104 3.56 11.42 11.77
N GLY A 105 2.55 11.75 10.97
CA GLY A 105 2.58 12.91 10.07
C GLY A 105 2.92 14.21 10.80
N VAL A 106 2.50 14.35 12.05
CA VAL A 106 2.81 15.51 12.89
C VAL A 106 4.32 15.68 13.07
N THR A 107 5.10 14.60 13.14
CA THR A 107 6.57 14.66 13.32
C THR A 107 7.31 15.25 12.12
N ILE A 108 6.67 15.26 10.95
CA ILE A 108 7.21 15.86 9.72
C ILE A 108 6.54 17.20 9.38
N GLY A 109 5.77 17.77 10.32
CA GLY A 109 5.11 19.06 10.17
C GLY A 109 3.75 18.98 9.46
N GLU A 110 3.20 17.79 9.21
CA GLU A 110 1.83 17.64 8.71
C GLU A 110 0.85 18.05 9.83
N ARG A 111 -0.02 19.01 9.53
CA ARG A 111 -1.05 19.51 10.47
C ARG A 111 -2.44 19.27 9.88
N PRO A 112 -3.03 18.10 10.11
CA PRO A 112 -4.37 17.83 9.63
C PRO A 112 -5.39 18.73 10.33
N SER A 113 -6.36 19.26 9.58
CA SER A 113 -7.51 19.96 10.16
C SER A 113 -8.43 18.99 10.91
N ALA A 114 -9.27 19.48 11.80
CA ALA A 114 -10.23 18.63 12.51
C ALA A 114 -11.15 17.84 11.55
N MET A 115 -11.58 18.50 10.46
CA MET A 115 -12.36 17.86 9.39
C MET A 115 -11.54 16.77 8.68
N GLY A 116 -10.25 17.02 8.41
CA GLY A 116 -9.37 16.02 7.82
C GLY A 116 -9.11 14.82 8.74
N VAL A 117 -8.92 15.04 10.03
CA VAL A 117 -8.85 13.96 11.02
C VAL A 117 -10.13 13.11 10.99
N ALA A 118 -11.31 13.76 11.03
CA ALA A 118 -12.60 13.05 10.94
C ALA A 118 -12.72 12.25 9.63
N GLY A 119 -12.27 12.81 8.51
CA GLY A 119 -12.26 12.13 7.22
C GLY A 119 -11.37 10.87 7.20
N VAL A 120 -10.15 10.95 7.76
CA VAL A 120 -9.26 9.78 7.90
C VAL A 120 -9.87 8.72 8.79
N LEU A 121 -10.42 9.10 9.94
CA LEU A 121 -11.05 8.19 10.89
C LEU A 121 -12.28 7.50 10.28
N LEU A 122 -13.13 8.24 9.58
CA LEU A 122 -14.29 7.68 8.88
C LEU A 122 -13.87 6.73 7.75
N SER A 123 -12.85 7.09 6.96
CA SER A 123 -12.33 6.21 5.93
C SER A 123 -11.81 4.90 6.53
N ALA A 124 -11.03 4.97 7.60
CA ALA A 124 -10.52 3.79 8.30
C ALA A 124 -11.64 2.93 8.89
N ALA A 125 -12.65 3.57 9.54
CA ALA A 125 -13.82 2.90 10.10
C ALA A 125 -14.66 2.23 9.00
N GLY A 126 -14.88 2.89 7.87
CA GLY A 126 -15.59 2.35 6.72
C GLY A 126 -14.95 1.08 6.19
N VAL A 127 -13.63 1.08 5.98
CA VAL A 127 -12.89 -0.10 5.54
C VAL A 127 -12.90 -1.21 6.60
N TYR A 128 -12.77 -0.85 7.87
CA TYR A 128 -12.87 -1.80 8.97
C TYR A 128 -14.24 -2.52 8.96
N LEU A 129 -15.34 -1.75 8.92
CA LEU A 129 -16.71 -2.27 8.86
C LEU A 129 -16.93 -3.16 7.63
N LEU A 130 -16.41 -2.75 6.47
CA LEU A 130 -16.53 -3.50 5.22
C LEU A 130 -15.89 -4.89 5.37
N ASN A 131 -14.69 -4.97 5.92
CA ASN A 131 -13.97 -6.24 6.08
C ASN A 131 -14.60 -7.14 7.15
N VAL A 132 -15.02 -6.59 8.29
CA VAL A 132 -15.61 -7.36 9.39
C VAL A 132 -17.00 -7.89 9.01
N ARG A 133 -17.82 -7.09 8.32
CA ARG A 133 -19.15 -7.52 7.87
C ARG A 133 -19.08 -8.57 6.77
N SER A 134 -18.23 -8.38 5.77
CA SER A 134 -18.07 -9.37 4.69
C SER A 134 -17.56 -10.72 5.20
N ALA A 135 -16.81 -10.73 6.31
CA ALA A 135 -16.35 -11.96 6.96
C ALA A 135 -17.38 -12.57 7.92
N LYS A 136 -18.50 -11.88 8.20
CA LYS A 136 -19.52 -12.31 9.19
C LYS A 136 -18.93 -12.56 10.59
N VAL A 137 -17.90 -11.79 10.97
CA VAL A 137 -17.27 -11.87 12.28
C VAL A 137 -17.69 -10.72 13.19
N SER A 138 -17.50 -10.87 14.51
CA SER A 138 -17.76 -9.80 15.48
C SER A 138 -16.90 -8.57 15.20
N LEU A 139 -17.43 -7.36 15.44
CA LEU A 139 -16.70 -6.10 15.32
C LEU A 139 -15.41 -6.06 16.15
N LEU A 140 -15.37 -6.78 17.26
CA LEU A 140 -14.17 -6.85 18.12
C LEU A 140 -13.26 -8.03 17.80
N ALA A 141 -13.64 -8.90 16.85
CA ALA A 141 -12.86 -10.10 16.53
C ALA A 141 -11.38 -9.80 16.18
N PRO A 142 -11.04 -8.83 15.31
CA PRO A 142 -9.65 -8.54 14.99
C PRO A 142 -8.82 -8.14 16.21
N LEU A 143 -9.43 -7.43 17.16
CA LEU A 143 -8.75 -6.99 18.39
C LEU A 143 -8.63 -8.13 19.42
N ARG A 144 -9.69 -8.96 19.56
CA ARG A 144 -9.67 -10.08 20.49
C ARG A 144 -8.60 -11.12 20.15
N VAL A 145 -8.45 -11.41 18.86
CA VAL A 145 -7.49 -12.42 18.40
C VAL A 145 -6.06 -11.89 18.26
N LEU A 146 -5.84 -10.56 18.47
CA LEU A 146 -4.53 -9.93 18.33
C LEU A 146 -3.44 -10.62 19.18
N PHE A 147 -3.78 -11.05 20.39
CA PHE A 147 -2.83 -11.66 21.32
C PHE A 147 -2.71 -13.18 21.16
N THR A 148 -3.70 -13.83 20.58
CA THR A 148 -3.76 -15.30 20.44
C THR A 148 -3.33 -15.77 19.05
N ASP A 149 -3.62 -15.00 18.00
CA ASP A 149 -3.33 -15.35 16.62
C ASP A 149 -1.97 -14.75 16.17
N ARG A 150 -1.06 -15.64 15.72
CA ARG A 150 0.26 -15.24 15.20
C ARG A 150 0.15 -14.34 13.97
N GLY A 151 -0.81 -14.57 13.08
CA GLY A 151 -1.02 -13.75 11.90
C GLY A 151 -1.44 -12.32 12.25
N GLN A 152 -2.27 -12.13 13.29
CA GLN A 152 -2.65 -10.78 13.74
C GLN A 152 -1.46 -10.01 14.34
N ARG A 153 -0.55 -10.68 15.01
CA ARG A 153 0.72 -10.07 15.48
C ARG A 153 1.60 -9.62 14.31
N TYR A 154 1.70 -10.43 13.25
CA TYR A 154 2.40 -10.03 12.03
C TYR A 154 1.68 -8.87 11.32
N THR A 155 0.36 -8.80 11.34
CA THR A 155 -0.41 -7.68 10.80
C THR A 155 -0.11 -6.37 11.53
N LEU A 156 -0.08 -6.41 12.86
CA LEU A 156 0.26 -5.24 13.66
C LEU A 156 1.71 -4.79 13.40
N LEU A 157 2.65 -5.71 13.36
CA LEU A 157 4.05 -5.42 13.02
C LEU A 157 4.15 -4.77 11.63
N ALA A 158 3.44 -5.33 10.65
CA ALA A 158 3.41 -4.79 9.30
C ALA A 158 2.86 -3.36 9.29
N ALA A 159 1.76 -3.09 10.01
CA ALA A 159 1.16 -1.76 10.11
C ALA A 159 2.09 -0.73 10.78
N LEU A 160 2.79 -1.15 11.85
CA LEU A 160 3.78 -0.32 12.56
C LEU A 160 4.99 0.04 11.69
N LEU A 161 5.40 -0.83 10.76
CA LEU A 161 6.51 -0.58 9.84
C LEU A 161 6.06 0.16 8.57
N TYR A 162 4.80 -0.01 8.15
CA TYR A 162 4.27 0.65 6.96
C TYR A 162 4.13 2.16 7.15
N ALA A 163 3.58 2.62 8.27
CA ALA A 163 3.37 4.04 8.50
C ALA A 163 4.68 4.86 8.43
N PRO A 164 5.79 4.47 9.10
CA PRO A 164 7.08 5.11 8.89
C PRO A 164 7.55 5.07 7.44
N SER A 165 7.35 3.94 6.71
CA SER A 165 7.80 3.85 5.32
C SER A 165 7.12 4.89 4.42
N VAL A 166 5.84 5.20 4.66
CA VAL A 166 5.12 6.28 3.96
C VAL A 166 5.75 7.65 4.23
N ILE A 167 6.14 7.91 5.46
CA ILE A 167 6.85 9.16 5.82
C ILE A 167 8.19 9.24 5.10
N MET A 168 8.95 8.14 5.07
CA MET A 168 10.28 8.08 4.48
C MET A 168 10.24 8.28 2.96
N ILE A 169 9.30 7.64 2.24
CA ILE A 169 9.15 7.89 0.80
C ILE A 169 8.74 9.33 0.52
N LYS A 170 7.86 9.93 1.32
CA LYS A 170 7.51 11.35 1.18
C LYS A 170 8.73 12.24 1.38
N LYS A 171 9.54 11.99 2.42
CA LYS A 171 10.80 12.72 2.65
C LYS A 171 11.78 12.57 1.49
N ALA A 172 11.97 11.37 0.95
CA ALA A 172 12.82 11.13 -0.21
C ALA A 172 12.31 11.88 -1.46
N ILE A 173 11.00 11.92 -1.68
CA ILE A 173 10.37 12.67 -2.77
C ILE A 173 10.58 14.18 -2.60
N LEU A 174 10.41 14.70 -1.40
CA LEU A 174 10.62 16.12 -1.11
C LEU A 174 12.09 16.53 -1.20
N ALA A 175 13.02 15.61 -0.87
CA ALA A 175 14.48 15.80 -0.99
C ALA A 175 15.00 15.61 -2.44
N SER A 176 14.10 15.40 -3.41
CA SER A 176 14.45 15.22 -4.84
C SER A 176 13.28 15.64 -5.73
N ASN A 177 12.69 14.71 -6.42
CA ASN A 177 11.39 14.82 -7.08
C ASN A 177 10.63 13.49 -7.00
N THR A 178 9.39 13.45 -7.48
CA THR A 178 8.54 12.25 -7.41
C THR A 178 9.18 11.04 -8.09
N ALA A 179 9.80 11.19 -9.24
CA ALA A 179 10.40 10.09 -9.99
C ALA A 179 11.66 9.56 -9.32
N VAL A 180 12.60 10.45 -8.98
CA VAL A 180 13.89 10.09 -8.36
C VAL A 180 13.68 9.57 -6.93
N GLY A 181 12.77 10.17 -6.16
CA GLY A 181 12.40 9.68 -4.83
C GLY A 181 11.78 8.27 -4.89
N THR A 182 10.89 8.03 -5.88
CA THR A 182 10.33 6.70 -6.11
C THR A 182 11.42 5.70 -6.52
N PHE A 183 12.24 6.04 -7.49
CA PHE A 183 13.32 5.17 -7.97
C PHE A 183 14.30 4.81 -6.86
N GLY A 184 14.82 5.81 -6.12
CA GLY A 184 15.81 5.62 -5.07
C GLY A 184 15.28 4.76 -3.91
N THR A 185 14.05 5.01 -3.47
CA THR A 185 13.42 4.24 -2.39
C THR A 185 13.17 2.79 -2.77
N TYR A 186 12.66 2.52 -3.97
CA TYR A 186 12.43 1.15 -4.42
C TYR A 186 13.71 0.44 -4.88
N LEU A 187 14.74 1.17 -5.32
CA LEU A 187 16.07 0.60 -5.53
C LEU A 187 16.63 0.07 -4.21
N ALA A 188 16.59 0.87 -3.14
CA ALA A 188 17.00 0.43 -1.81
C ALA A 188 16.19 -0.78 -1.34
N ALA A 189 14.86 -0.77 -1.49
CA ALA A 189 14.00 -1.89 -1.13
C ALA A 189 14.33 -3.16 -1.94
N SER A 190 14.58 -3.02 -3.24
CA SER A 190 14.99 -4.12 -4.12
C SER A 190 16.33 -4.71 -3.71
N LEU A 191 17.33 -3.87 -3.42
CA LEU A 191 18.64 -4.31 -2.94
C LEU A 191 18.56 -5.05 -1.60
N ILE A 192 17.70 -4.61 -0.69
CA ILE A 192 17.51 -5.25 0.63
C ILE A 192 16.77 -6.57 0.52
N VAL A 193 15.73 -6.67 -0.32
CA VAL A 193 14.96 -7.91 -0.46
C VAL A 193 15.65 -8.98 -1.29
N THR A 194 16.54 -8.58 -2.20
CA THR A 194 17.22 -9.53 -3.12
C THR A 194 18.03 -10.60 -2.37
N PRO A 195 18.91 -10.29 -1.41
CA PRO A 195 19.61 -11.34 -0.66
C PRO A 195 18.66 -12.23 0.13
N LEU A 196 17.58 -11.68 0.70
CA LEU A 196 16.56 -12.47 1.39
C LEU A 196 15.85 -13.44 0.43
N ALA A 197 15.50 -12.99 -0.77
CA ALA A 197 14.87 -13.83 -1.79
C ALA A 197 15.83 -14.91 -2.31
N LEU A 198 17.12 -14.58 -2.51
CA LEU A 198 18.14 -15.52 -2.95
C LEU A 198 18.44 -16.62 -1.91
N THR A 199 18.40 -16.29 -0.63
CA THR A 199 18.69 -17.26 0.44
C THR A 199 17.49 -18.15 0.76
N THR A 200 16.26 -17.60 0.71
CA THR A 200 15.04 -18.31 1.10
C THR A 200 14.32 -18.98 -0.07
N SER A 201 14.43 -18.43 -1.27
CA SER A 201 13.57 -18.77 -2.42
C SER A 201 14.33 -18.95 -3.73
N ALA A 202 15.63 -19.27 -3.67
CA ALA A 202 16.51 -19.39 -4.84
C ALA A 202 15.93 -20.23 -5.99
N ARG A 203 15.25 -21.32 -5.66
CA ARG A 203 14.62 -22.23 -6.63
C ARG A 203 13.57 -21.53 -7.51
N HIS A 204 12.85 -20.55 -6.98
CA HIS A 204 11.78 -19.86 -7.68
C HIS A 204 12.29 -18.82 -8.69
N PHE A 205 13.56 -18.39 -8.59
CA PHE A 205 14.17 -17.54 -9.62
C PHE A 205 14.22 -18.19 -10.99
N ARG A 206 14.33 -19.54 -11.05
CA ARG A 206 14.27 -20.29 -12.31
C ARG A 206 12.91 -20.17 -13.01
N ALA A 207 11.85 -19.86 -12.29
CA ALA A 207 10.51 -19.69 -12.83
C ALA A 207 10.24 -18.25 -13.31
N VAL A 208 11.03 -17.26 -12.90
CA VAL A 208 10.83 -15.84 -13.28
C VAL A 208 10.73 -15.65 -14.80
N PRO A 209 11.59 -16.26 -15.65
CA PRO A 209 11.46 -16.10 -17.10
C PRO A 209 10.13 -16.62 -17.66
N ARG A 210 9.53 -17.64 -17.03
CA ARG A 210 8.23 -18.19 -17.46
C ARG A 210 7.08 -17.21 -17.18
N TYR A 211 7.19 -16.40 -16.13
CA TYR A 211 6.16 -15.44 -15.68
C TYR A 211 6.57 -13.98 -15.96
N TRP A 212 7.43 -13.74 -16.95
CA TRP A 212 7.97 -12.41 -17.23
C TRP A 212 6.89 -11.36 -17.52
N LYS A 213 5.81 -11.76 -18.23
CA LYS A 213 4.68 -10.85 -18.56
C LYS A 213 3.96 -10.37 -17.31
N GLU A 214 3.71 -11.29 -16.38
CA GLU A 214 3.08 -10.99 -15.09
C GLU A 214 3.98 -10.10 -14.23
N PHE A 215 5.29 -10.33 -14.22
CA PHE A 215 6.25 -9.47 -13.53
C PHE A 215 6.35 -8.08 -14.15
N VAL A 216 6.35 -7.97 -15.48
CA VAL A 216 6.33 -6.67 -16.16
C VAL A 216 5.04 -5.92 -15.86
N ALA A 217 3.88 -6.58 -15.92
CA ALA A 217 2.59 -5.98 -15.55
C ALA A 217 2.57 -5.54 -14.07
N LEU A 218 3.09 -6.39 -13.17
CA LEU A 218 3.25 -6.08 -11.75
C LEU A 218 4.11 -4.82 -11.55
N GLY A 219 5.27 -4.75 -12.20
CA GLY A 219 6.19 -3.62 -12.12
C GLY A 219 5.59 -2.33 -12.68
N LEU A 220 4.93 -2.41 -13.84
CA LEU A 220 4.23 -1.27 -14.46
C LEU A 220 3.16 -0.70 -13.51
N PHE A 221 2.25 -1.54 -13.03
CA PHE A 221 1.18 -1.07 -12.15
C PHE A 221 1.72 -0.64 -10.78
N ALA A 222 2.79 -1.24 -10.27
CA ALA A 222 3.46 -0.77 -9.07
C ALA A 222 4.08 0.63 -9.28
N ALA A 223 4.75 0.87 -10.41
CA ALA A 223 5.31 2.17 -10.76
C ALA A 223 4.21 3.24 -10.90
N LEU A 224 3.15 2.94 -11.67
CA LEU A 224 2.01 3.87 -11.83
C LEU A 224 1.35 4.19 -10.49
N THR A 225 1.13 3.18 -9.64
CA THR A 225 0.61 3.39 -8.28
C THR A 225 1.52 4.35 -7.50
N THR A 226 2.83 4.05 -7.44
CA THR A 226 3.75 4.79 -6.57
C THR A 226 4.04 6.20 -7.09
N LEU A 227 4.15 6.38 -8.41
CA LEU A 227 4.34 7.71 -9.02
C LEU A 227 3.11 8.60 -8.83
N SER A 228 1.90 8.07 -9.05
CA SER A 228 0.66 8.81 -8.81
C SER A 228 0.50 9.18 -7.34
N GLN A 229 0.73 8.23 -6.45
CA GLN A 229 0.71 8.43 -5.00
C GLN A 229 1.79 9.43 -4.55
N GLY A 230 3.02 9.27 -5.04
CA GLY A 230 4.14 10.15 -4.72
C GLY A 230 3.87 11.59 -5.14
N LYS A 231 3.29 11.81 -6.33
CA LYS A 231 2.86 13.14 -6.76
C LYS A 231 1.73 13.69 -5.87
N ALA A 232 0.80 12.85 -5.42
CA ALA A 232 -0.23 13.28 -4.48
C ALA A 232 0.37 13.72 -3.13
N TYR A 233 1.42 13.05 -2.64
CA TYR A 233 2.12 13.43 -1.40
C TYR A 233 2.78 14.81 -1.47
N THR A 234 3.16 15.30 -2.64
CA THR A 234 3.68 16.68 -2.80
C THR A 234 2.59 17.74 -2.74
N LEU A 235 1.32 17.35 -2.84
CA LEU A 235 0.18 18.25 -2.93
C LEU A 235 -0.67 18.29 -1.66
N THR A 236 -0.58 17.25 -0.80
CA THR A 236 -1.37 17.16 0.42
C THR A 236 -0.72 16.26 1.47
N LEU A 237 -1.41 16.04 2.60
CA LEU A 237 -0.92 15.21 3.70
C LEU A 237 -0.88 13.74 3.33
N SER A 238 0.14 13.03 3.82
CA SER A 238 0.32 11.60 3.54
C SER A 238 -0.88 10.77 3.98
N SER A 239 -1.44 11.08 5.16
CA SER A 239 -2.61 10.39 5.71
C SER A 239 -3.87 10.56 4.86
N TYR A 240 -4.04 11.72 4.21
CA TYR A 240 -5.19 11.98 3.32
C TYR A 240 -5.09 11.13 2.05
N VAL A 241 -3.91 11.10 1.43
CA VAL A 241 -3.66 10.27 0.24
C VAL A 241 -3.90 8.80 0.55
N GLU A 242 -3.35 8.31 1.68
CA GLU A 242 -3.52 6.92 2.10
C GLU A 242 -4.98 6.57 2.45
N ALA A 243 -5.72 7.50 3.02
CA ALA A 243 -7.14 7.30 3.31
C ALA A 243 -7.98 7.21 2.03
N VAL A 244 -7.76 8.10 1.05
CA VAL A 244 -8.45 8.05 -0.25
C VAL A 244 -8.09 6.80 -1.03
N LYS A 245 -6.84 6.35 -0.99
CA LYS A 245 -6.41 5.10 -1.65
C LYS A 245 -7.19 3.86 -1.18
N GLN A 246 -7.80 3.89 0.00
CA GLN A 246 -8.64 2.76 0.46
C GLN A 246 -9.81 2.47 -0.47
N VAL A 247 -10.21 3.42 -1.33
CA VAL A 247 -11.21 3.22 -2.40
C VAL A 247 -10.83 2.07 -3.35
N GLU A 248 -9.57 1.61 -3.33
CA GLU A 248 -9.15 0.39 -4.03
C GLU A 248 -10.09 -0.79 -3.75
N ILE A 249 -10.63 -0.90 -2.54
CA ILE A 249 -11.53 -1.98 -2.16
C ILE A 249 -12.83 -1.90 -2.96
N LEU A 250 -13.37 -0.68 -3.15
CA LEU A 250 -14.58 -0.48 -3.97
C LEU A 250 -14.31 -0.78 -5.45
N PHE A 251 -13.14 -0.39 -5.98
CA PHE A 251 -12.74 -0.76 -7.33
C PHE A 251 -12.60 -2.28 -7.48
N ALA A 252 -11.98 -2.96 -6.51
CA ALA A 252 -11.85 -4.40 -6.52
C ALA A 252 -13.22 -5.10 -6.47
N MET A 253 -14.16 -4.57 -5.65
CA MET A 253 -15.54 -5.07 -5.59
C MET A 253 -16.30 -4.84 -6.91
N ALA A 254 -16.18 -3.64 -7.51
CA ALA A 254 -16.81 -3.32 -8.79
C ALA A 254 -16.33 -4.28 -9.90
N ILE A 255 -15.02 -4.53 -9.96
CA ILE A 255 -14.43 -5.52 -10.88
C ILE A 255 -14.99 -6.92 -10.58
N GLY A 256 -15.11 -7.29 -9.31
CA GLY A 256 -15.68 -8.57 -8.88
C GLY A 256 -17.13 -8.77 -9.35
N VAL A 257 -17.94 -7.72 -9.28
CA VAL A 257 -19.34 -7.76 -9.77
C VAL A 257 -19.38 -7.91 -11.28
N VAL A 258 -18.65 -7.07 -12.00
CA VAL A 258 -18.68 -7.05 -13.48
C VAL A 258 -18.08 -8.33 -14.07
N ALA A 259 -16.97 -8.82 -13.51
CA ALA A 259 -16.25 -9.98 -14.04
C ALA A 259 -16.78 -11.34 -13.54
N PHE A 260 -17.39 -11.38 -12.33
CA PHE A 260 -17.75 -12.66 -11.67
C PHE A 260 -19.18 -12.71 -11.14
N GLY A 261 -20.01 -11.67 -11.33
CA GLY A 261 -21.42 -11.64 -10.90
C GLY A 261 -21.62 -11.60 -9.37
N GLU A 262 -20.63 -11.18 -8.58
CA GLU A 262 -20.64 -11.21 -7.11
C GLU A 262 -21.50 -10.10 -6.46
N GLY A 263 -22.69 -9.82 -6.98
CA GLY A 263 -23.54 -8.71 -6.51
C GLY A 263 -23.99 -8.80 -5.05
N GLN A 264 -24.12 -10.01 -4.50
CA GLN A 264 -24.54 -10.22 -3.10
C GLN A 264 -23.49 -9.68 -2.11
N LYS A 265 -22.20 -9.83 -2.39
CA LYS A 265 -21.11 -9.31 -1.55
C LYS A 265 -21.12 -7.78 -1.45
N VAL A 266 -21.50 -7.10 -2.53
CA VAL A 266 -21.62 -5.64 -2.54
C VAL A 266 -22.71 -5.16 -1.59
N ARG A 267 -23.86 -5.81 -1.56
CA ARG A 267 -24.97 -5.46 -0.66
C ARG A 267 -24.57 -5.62 0.82
N GLU A 268 -23.87 -6.68 1.16
CA GLU A 268 -23.39 -6.93 2.53
C GLU A 268 -22.33 -5.88 2.97
N SER A 269 -21.58 -5.32 2.03
CA SER A 269 -20.51 -4.36 2.27
C SER A 269 -20.90 -2.90 2.07
N ALA A 270 -22.13 -2.62 1.61
CA ALA A 270 -22.56 -1.29 1.20
C ALA A 270 -22.41 -0.22 2.31
N LEU A 271 -22.73 -0.55 3.56
CA LEU A 271 -22.61 0.40 4.67
C LEU A 271 -21.15 0.83 4.91
N GLY A 272 -20.21 -0.13 4.92
CA GLY A 272 -18.79 0.18 5.08
C GLY A 272 -18.26 1.04 3.93
N GLY A 273 -18.71 0.73 2.70
CA GLY A 273 -18.42 1.53 1.51
C GLY A 273 -18.94 2.97 1.60
N LEU A 274 -20.17 3.16 2.05
CA LEU A 274 -20.75 4.49 2.25
C LEU A 274 -20.00 5.30 3.31
N VAL A 275 -19.68 4.70 4.46
CA VAL A 275 -18.91 5.37 5.53
C VAL A 275 -17.53 5.80 5.00
N MET A 276 -16.88 4.94 4.21
CA MET A 276 -15.58 5.27 3.60
C MET A 276 -15.70 6.41 2.58
N LEU A 277 -16.74 6.42 1.74
CA LEU A 277 -16.99 7.51 0.78
C LEU A 277 -17.29 8.83 1.49
N LEU A 278 -18.04 8.82 2.58
CA LEU A 278 -18.25 10.00 3.42
C LEU A 278 -16.92 10.54 3.98
N GLY A 279 -16.05 9.65 4.47
CA GLY A 279 -14.69 10.02 4.89
C GLY A 279 -13.91 10.71 3.77
N MET A 280 -13.98 10.17 2.54
CA MET A 280 -13.31 10.77 1.38
C MET A 280 -13.89 12.15 1.02
N VAL A 281 -15.21 12.34 1.11
CA VAL A 281 -15.84 13.66 0.88
C VAL A 281 -15.35 14.67 1.92
N LEU A 282 -15.27 14.29 3.20
CA LEU A 282 -14.72 15.17 4.24
C LEU A 282 -13.26 15.55 3.96
N LEU A 283 -12.45 14.60 3.47
CA LEU A 283 -11.06 14.89 3.10
C LEU A 283 -10.97 15.85 1.91
N ALA A 284 -11.86 15.71 0.93
CA ALA A 284 -11.92 16.61 -0.22
C ALA A 284 -12.33 18.04 0.17
N LEU A 285 -13.15 18.18 1.21
CA LEU A 285 -13.59 19.48 1.74
C LEU A 285 -12.58 20.08 2.73
N ALA A 286 -11.68 19.26 3.31
CA ALA A 286 -10.68 19.68 4.28
C ALA A 286 -9.40 20.28 3.66
N THR A 287 -9.26 20.24 2.34
CA THR A 287 -8.13 20.71 1.52
C THR A 287 -8.56 21.79 0.55
#